data_37a2984991cc740f7010ee2320583f2e
#
_entry.id   37a2984991cc740f7010ee2320583f2e
#
_cell.length_a   1.000
_cell.length_b   1.000
_cell.length_c   1.000
_cell.angle_alpha   90.00
_cell.angle_beta   90.00
_cell.angle_gamma   90.00
#
_symmetry.space_group_name_H-M   'P 1'
#
loop_
_entity.id
_entity.type
_entity.pdbx_description
1 polymer ?
#
loop_
_entity_poly.entity_id
_entity_poly.type
_entity_poly.pdbx_seq_one_letter_code
_entity_poly.pdbx_strand_id
1 'polypeptide(L)'
;MKIEEYLQTLPQEILSGEDVQLPSHSFREIFEFVALGKDDVFYHLGCGDGKGIQIALEEFHVKKVVGIDNNSKKIALADQLLKKKNLHGILICEDVLDSELDDATVILFWFTDSLIIEKMIQKFEKLKRGCRIITI
;
A
#
# COMPACT_ATOMS: atom_id res chain seq x y z
N MET A 1 11.77 8.81 -12.94
CA MET A 1 12.50 8.95 -11.66
C MET A 1 12.38 7.65 -10.88
N LYS A 2 13.48 7.13 -10.41
CA LYS A 2 13.49 5.96 -9.53
C LYS A 2 13.06 6.34 -8.12
N ILE A 3 12.54 5.39 -7.35
CA ILE A 3 12.06 5.64 -5.99
C ILE A 3 13.18 6.18 -5.10
N GLU A 4 14.36 5.59 -5.19
CA GLU A 4 15.53 6.06 -4.41
C GLU A 4 15.89 7.50 -4.72
N GLU A 5 15.84 7.89 -5.99
CA GLU A 5 16.10 9.27 -6.41
C GLU A 5 15.07 10.23 -5.85
N TYR A 6 13.80 9.84 -5.87
CA TYR A 6 12.71 10.62 -5.28
C TYR A 6 12.92 10.82 -3.78
N LEU A 7 13.23 9.74 -3.04
CA LEU A 7 13.45 9.80 -1.60
C LEU A 7 14.61 10.72 -1.23
N GLN A 8 15.68 10.76 -2.04
CA GLN A 8 16.81 11.65 -1.82
C GLN A 8 16.44 13.12 -1.95
N THR A 9 15.38 13.46 -2.67
CA THR A 9 14.92 14.84 -2.84
C THR A 9 14.05 15.35 -1.70
N LEU A 10 13.59 14.45 -0.81
CA LEU A 10 12.69 14.81 0.28
C LEU A 10 13.44 15.33 1.50
N PRO A 11 12.89 16.32 2.24
CA PRO A 11 13.43 16.72 3.53
C PRO A 11 13.49 15.55 4.51
N GLN A 12 14.48 15.56 5.38
CA GLN A 12 14.69 14.48 6.37
C GLN A 12 13.48 14.27 7.28
N GLU A 13 12.80 15.35 7.64
CA GLU A 13 11.59 15.31 8.47
C GLU A 13 10.45 14.55 7.79
N ILE A 14 10.34 14.65 6.46
CA ILE A 14 9.34 13.91 5.70
C ILE A 14 9.72 12.43 5.65
N LEU A 15 11.01 12.10 5.47
CA LEU A 15 11.49 10.72 5.41
C LEU A 15 11.28 9.96 6.73
N SER A 16 11.28 10.67 7.86
CA SER A 16 11.04 10.09 9.18
C SER A 16 9.58 10.11 9.60
N GLY A 17 8.71 10.79 8.85
CA GLY A 17 7.32 10.99 9.18
C GLY A 17 6.36 10.01 8.51
N GLU A 18 5.11 10.00 9.01
CA GLU A 18 4.03 9.16 8.50
C GLU A 18 3.40 9.69 7.21
N ASP A 19 3.81 10.87 6.76
CA ASP A 19 3.18 11.58 5.64
C ASP A 19 3.88 11.38 4.31
N VAL A 20 4.87 10.49 4.26
CA VAL A 20 5.58 10.20 3.02
C VAL A 20 4.68 9.38 2.11
N GLN A 21 4.44 9.92 0.90
CA GLN A 21 3.68 9.22 -0.13
C GLN A 21 4.51 9.09 -1.40
N LEU A 22 4.35 7.95 -2.06
CA LEU A 22 4.95 7.75 -3.36
C LEU A 22 4.23 8.56 -4.43
N PRO A 23 4.96 9.12 -5.42
CA PRO A 23 4.30 9.73 -6.56
C PRO A 23 3.59 8.69 -7.43
N SER A 24 2.59 9.13 -8.18
CA SER A 24 1.75 8.22 -8.99
C SER A 24 2.55 7.35 -9.95
N HIS A 25 3.57 7.91 -10.60
CA HIS A 25 4.40 7.14 -11.54
C HIS A 25 5.20 6.02 -10.86
N SER A 26 5.57 6.20 -9.59
CA SER A 26 6.26 5.16 -8.81
C SER A 26 5.34 4.00 -8.50
N PHE A 27 4.08 4.26 -8.17
CA PHE A 27 3.08 3.20 -8.03
C PHE A 27 2.94 2.40 -9.32
N ARG A 28 2.87 3.08 -10.46
CA ARG A 28 2.73 2.40 -11.76
C ARG A 28 3.93 1.52 -12.07
N GLU A 29 5.14 2.02 -11.84
CA GLU A 29 6.37 1.23 -12.04
C GLU A 29 6.38 -0.02 -11.16
N ILE A 30 6.03 0.12 -9.88
CA ILE A 30 5.97 -0.99 -8.93
C ILE A 30 4.94 -2.03 -9.38
N PHE A 31 3.76 -1.58 -9.73
CA PHE A 31 2.66 -2.47 -10.12
C PHE A 31 2.95 -3.21 -11.43
N GLU A 32 3.60 -2.54 -12.39
CA GLU A 32 4.08 -3.18 -13.61
C GLU A 32 5.15 -4.23 -13.32
N PHE A 33 6.09 -3.90 -12.44
CA PHE A 33 7.17 -4.80 -12.06
C PHE A 33 6.67 -6.12 -11.48
N VAL A 34 5.63 -6.08 -10.64
CA VAL A 34 5.05 -7.27 -10.03
C VAL A 34 3.93 -7.90 -10.87
N ALA A 35 3.67 -7.36 -12.06
CA ALA A 35 2.59 -7.80 -12.95
C ALA A 35 1.22 -7.84 -12.25
N LEU A 36 0.91 -6.77 -11.52
CA LEU A 36 -0.36 -6.62 -10.84
C LEU A 36 -1.51 -6.70 -11.87
N GLY A 37 -2.56 -7.47 -11.58
CA GLY A 37 -3.64 -7.65 -12.54
C GLY A 37 -4.95 -8.14 -11.94
N LYS A 38 -5.85 -8.54 -12.83
CA LYS A 38 -7.26 -8.84 -12.54
C LYS A 38 -7.51 -10.01 -11.58
N ASP A 39 -6.53 -10.88 -11.40
CA ASP A 39 -6.65 -12.03 -10.49
C ASP A 39 -6.07 -11.74 -9.11
N ASP A 40 -5.51 -10.54 -8.91
CA ASP A 40 -4.83 -10.20 -7.68
C ASP A 40 -5.77 -9.64 -6.62
N VAL A 41 -5.48 -10.04 -5.38
CA VAL A 41 -6.00 -9.42 -4.17
C VAL A 41 -4.86 -8.58 -3.60
N PHE A 42 -5.00 -7.26 -3.72
CA PHE A 42 -3.94 -6.30 -3.38
C PHE A 42 -4.20 -5.68 -2.01
N TYR A 43 -3.20 -5.76 -1.15
CA TYR A 43 -3.21 -5.12 0.17
C TYR A 43 -2.18 -3.98 0.19
N HIS A 44 -2.65 -2.76 0.44
CA HIS A 44 -1.79 -1.61 0.63
C HIS A 44 -1.71 -1.28 2.12
N LEU A 45 -0.61 -1.65 2.74
CA LEU A 45 -0.37 -1.41 4.16
C LEU A 45 0.27 -0.03 4.33
N GLY A 46 -0.43 0.85 5.06
CA GLY A 46 -0.09 2.25 5.11
C GLY A 46 -0.61 3.00 3.88
N CYS A 47 -1.89 2.81 3.54
CA CYS A 47 -2.46 3.27 2.27
C CYS A 47 -2.63 4.79 2.15
N GLY A 48 -2.52 5.52 3.24
CA GLY A 48 -2.66 6.97 3.24
C GLY A 48 -3.99 7.44 2.67
N ASP A 49 -3.92 8.40 1.75
CA ASP A 49 -5.11 9.01 1.12
C ASP A 49 -5.71 8.20 -0.03
N GLY A 50 -5.19 7.00 -0.30
CA GLY A 50 -5.77 6.06 -1.26
C GLY A 50 -5.26 6.16 -2.69
N LYS A 51 -4.23 6.92 -2.97
CA LYS A 51 -3.70 7.10 -4.33
C LYS A 51 -3.26 5.78 -4.96
N GLY A 52 -2.51 4.97 -4.23
CA GLY A 52 -2.07 3.65 -4.71
C GLY A 52 -3.24 2.72 -4.96
N ILE A 53 -4.26 2.76 -4.10
CA ILE A 53 -5.49 1.98 -4.26
C ILE A 53 -6.23 2.40 -5.53
N GLN A 54 -6.36 3.70 -5.76
CA GLN A 54 -7.01 4.23 -6.97
C GLN A 54 -6.33 3.70 -8.23
N ILE A 55 -5.01 3.79 -8.28
CA ILE A 55 -4.23 3.34 -9.45
C ILE A 55 -4.41 1.83 -9.66
N ALA A 56 -4.33 1.04 -8.59
CA ALA A 56 -4.52 -0.41 -8.67
C ALA A 56 -5.89 -0.78 -9.25
N LEU A 57 -6.94 -0.08 -8.85
CA LEU A 57 -8.29 -0.33 -9.34
C LEU A 57 -8.51 0.17 -10.76
N GLU A 58 -8.14 1.42 -11.05
CA GLU A 58 -8.43 2.07 -12.34
C GLU A 58 -7.55 1.58 -13.48
N GLU A 59 -6.26 1.35 -13.20
CA GLU A 59 -5.27 1.09 -14.27
C GLU A 59 -4.85 -0.37 -14.33
N PHE A 60 -4.88 -1.10 -13.21
CA PHE A 60 -4.46 -2.51 -13.15
C PHE A 60 -5.61 -3.48 -12.94
N HIS A 61 -6.80 -2.96 -12.67
CA HIS A 61 -8.06 -3.73 -12.62
C HIS A 61 -8.00 -4.93 -11.66
N VAL A 62 -7.40 -4.74 -10.49
CA VAL A 62 -7.29 -5.81 -9.50
C VAL A 62 -8.66 -6.33 -9.07
N LYS A 63 -8.71 -7.61 -8.72
CA LYS A 63 -9.93 -8.27 -8.29
C LYS A 63 -10.50 -7.67 -7.01
N LYS A 64 -9.61 -7.36 -6.05
CA LYS A 64 -9.96 -6.84 -4.74
C LYS A 64 -8.81 -5.99 -4.21
N VAL A 65 -9.12 -4.90 -3.53
CA VAL A 65 -8.11 -4.11 -2.83
C VAL A 65 -8.53 -3.88 -1.39
N VAL A 66 -7.55 -3.98 -0.50
CA VAL A 66 -7.70 -3.64 0.92
C VAL A 66 -6.62 -2.63 1.28
N GLY A 67 -7.05 -1.47 1.76
CA GLY A 67 -6.16 -0.44 2.28
C GLY A 67 -6.24 -0.38 3.79
N ILE A 68 -5.09 -0.37 4.44
CA ILE A 68 -4.99 -0.31 5.90
C ILE A 68 -4.12 0.88 6.29
N ASP A 69 -4.62 1.70 7.20
CA ASP A 69 -3.87 2.82 7.77
C ASP A 69 -4.40 3.09 9.18
N ASN A 70 -3.54 3.51 10.09
CA ASN A 70 -3.96 3.85 11.45
C ASN A 70 -4.48 5.29 11.59
N ASN A 71 -4.35 6.10 10.55
CA ASN A 71 -4.77 7.49 10.54
C ASN A 71 -6.19 7.61 10.00
N SER A 72 -7.16 7.89 10.89
CA SER A 72 -8.57 7.97 10.52
C SER A 72 -8.88 9.08 9.52
N LYS A 73 -8.14 10.19 9.56
CA LYS A 73 -8.31 11.29 8.60
C LYS A 73 -7.90 10.87 7.19
N LYS A 74 -6.79 10.15 7.07
CA LYS A 74 -6.33 9.63 5.78
C LYS A 74 -7.29 8.58 5.22
N ILE A 75 -7.79 7.68 6.06
CA ILE A 75 -8.82 6.70 5.66
C ILE A 75 -10.08 7.41 5.14
N ALA A 76 -10.51 8.48 5.81
CA ALA A 76 -11.65 9.26 5.35
C ALA A 76 -11.40 9.91 3.97
N LEU A 77 -10.20 10.43 3.74
CA LEU A 77 -9.81 10.98 2.43
C LEU A 77 -9.77 9.89 1.34
N ALA A 78 -9.25 8.72 1.67
CA ALA A 78 -9.23 7.59 0.75
C ALA A 78 -10.66 7.15 0.39
N ASP A 79 -11.55 7.09 1.36
CA ASP A 79 -12.96 6.74 1.14
C ASP A 79 -13.64 7.76 0.21
N GLN A 80 -13.41 9.05 0.44
CA GLN A 80 -13.94 10.12 -0.42
C GLN A 80 -13.41 10.00 -1.84
N LEU A 81 -12.11 9.73 -2.01
CA LEU A 81 -11.49 9.56 -3.31
C LEU A 81 -12.12 8.41 -4.09
N LEU A 82 -12.28 7.26 -3.46
CA LEU A 82 -12.87 6.07 -4.10
C LEU A 82 -14.34 6.32 -4.46
N LYS A 83 -15.13 6.92 -3.58
CA LYS A 83 -16.54 7.26 -3.85
C LYS A 83 -16.67 8.24 -5.00
N LYS A 84 -15.83 9.28 -5.04
CA LYS A 84 -15.82 10.28 -6.12
C LYS A 84 -15.54 9.62 -7.47
N LYS A 85 -14.69 8.61 -7.51
CA LYS A 85 -14.31 7.89 -8.72
C LYS A 85 -15.20 6.67 -9.01
N ASN A 86 -16.18 6.42 -8.17
CA ASN A 86 -17.06 5.23 -8.25
C ASN A 86 -16.26 3.93 -8.24
N LEU A 87 -15.25 3.88 -7.38
CA LEU A 87 -14.40 2.71 -7.17
C LEU A 87 -14.73 2.01 -5.86
N HIS A 88 -14.62 0.70 -5.83
CA HIS A 88 -14.92 -0.12 -4.66
C HIS A 88 -13.66 -0.74 -4.09
N GLY A 89 -13.30 -0.32 -2.88
CA GLY A 89 -12.19 -0.87 -2.13
C GLY A 89 -12.60 -1.03 -0.66
N ILE A 90 -11.91 -1.90 0.04
CA ILE A 90 -12.09 -2.09 1.47
C ILE A 90 -11.04 -1.26 2.19
N LEU A 91 -11.49 -0.35 3.06
CA LEU A 91 -10.61 0.52 3.84
C LEU A 91 -10.79 0.19 5.32
N ILE A 92 -9.68 -0.05 6.02
CA ILE A 92 -9.67 -0.42 7.42
C ILE A 92 -8.75 0.53 8.19
N CYS A 93 -9.30 1.19 9.20
CA CYS A 93 -8.52 2.03 10.09
C CYS A 93 -8.05 1.18 11.27
N GLU A 94 -6.82 0.70 11.19
CA GLU A 94 -6.22 -0.13 12.24
C GLU A 94 -4.70 -0.09 12.20
N ASP A 95 -4.07 -0.58 13.25
CA ASP A 95 -2.63 -0.82 13.25
C ASP A 95 -2.31 -1.96 12.28
N VAL A 96 -1.31 -1.77 11.44
CA VAL A 96 -0.88 -2.77 10.47
C VAL A 96 -0.50 -4.10 11.13
N LEU A 97 -0.03 -4.06 12.37
CA LEU A 97 0.31 -5.27 13.14
C LEU A 97 -0.90 -6.16 13.44
N ASP A 98 -2.10 -5.58 13.45
CA ASP A 98 -3.36 -6.29 13.70
C ASP A 98 -4.03 -6.78 12.42
N SER A 99 -3.44 -6.51 11.25
CA SER A 99 -4.04 -6.83 9.97
C SER A 99 -4.11 -8.33 9.70
N GLU A 100 -5.19 -8.75 9.03
CA GLU A 100 -5.35 -10.11 8.51
C GLU A 100 -5.05 -10.09 7.01
N LEU A 101 -4.09 -10.91 6.57
CA LEU A 101 -3.53 -10.86 5.22
C LEU A 101 -3.69 -12.17 4.45
N ASP A 102 -4.52 -13.09 4.94
CA ASP A 102 -4.56 -14.48 4.48
C ASP A 102 -4.91 -14.66 3.00
N ASP A 103 -5.75 -13.77 2.45
CA ASP A 103 -6.15 -13.84 1.04
C ASP A 103 -5.30 -12.96 0.10
N ALA A 104 -4.29 -12.29 0.60
CA ALA A 104 -3.46 -11.41 -0.20
C ALA A 104 -2.63 -12.17 -1.24
N THR A 105 -2.59 -11.66 -2.46
CA THR A 105 -1.68 -12.14 -3.51
C THR A 105 -0.54 -11.15 -3.76
N VAL A 106 -0.77 -9.87 -3.48
CA VAL A 106 0.25 -8.81 -3.56
C VAL A 106 0.07 -7.89 -2.35
N ILE A 107 1.17 -7.61 -1.67
CA ILE A 107 1.21 -6.70 -0.53
C ILE A 107 2.22 -5.61 -0.82
N LEU A 108 1.81 -4.35 -0.71
CA LEU A 108 2.72 -3.20 -0.71
C LEU A 108 2.88 -2.73 0.74
N PHE A 109 4.12 -2.75 1.21
CA PHE A 109 4.48 -2.44 2.58
C PHE A 109 5.69 -1.51 2.60
N TRP A 110 5.48 -0.27 3.06
CA TRP A 110 6.56 0.69 3.20
C TRP A 110 6.47 1.38 4.56
N PHE A 111 7.38 1.02 5.44
CA PHE A 111 7.49 1.57 6.79
C PHE A 111 8.94 1.87 7.10
N THR A 112 9.17 2.85 7.95
CA THR A 112 10.51 3.25 8.38
C THR A 112 10.86 2.76 9.78
N ASP A 113 9.88 2.37 10.59
CA ASP A 113 10.09 1.85 11.94
C ASP A 113 10.61 0.41 11.87
N SER A 114 11.83 0.18 12.35
CA SER A 114 12.48 -1.13 12.28
C SER A 114 11.74 -2.21 13.07
N LEU A 115 11.10 -1.87 14.18
CA LEU A 115 10.34 -2.83 14.99
C LEU A 115 9.07 -3.29 14.26
N ILE A 116 8.38 -2.37 13.61
CA ILE A 116 7.21 -2.68 12.78
C ILE A 116 7.63 -3.59 11.62
N ILE A 117 8.71 -3.24 10.94
CA ILE A 117 9.24 -4.03 9.81
C ILE A 117 9.54 -5.46 10.27
N GLU A 118 10.24 -5.62 11.39
CA GLU A 118 10.61 -6.94 11.92
C GLU A 118 9.37 -7.80 12.24
N LYS A 119 8.38 -7.22 12.92
CA LYS A 119 7.14 -7.92 13.26
C LYS A 119 6.33 -8.28 12.02
N MET A 120 6.31 -7.41 11.02
CA MET A 120 5.59 -7.67 9.78
C MET A 120 6.26 -8.75 8.96
N ILE A 121 7.60 -8.81 8.92
CA ILE A 121 8.32 -9.90 8.26
C ILE A 121 7.92 -11.26 8.86
N GLN A 122 7.83 -11.37 10.18
CA GLN A 122 7.37 -12.59 10.84
C GLN A 122 5.95 -12.97 10.41
N LYS A 123 5.09 -11.97 10.25
CA LYS A 123 3.71 -12.15 9.78
C LYS A 123 3.67 -12.63 8.32
N PHE A 124 4.52 -12.06 7.46
CA PHE A 124 4.61 -12.43 6.05
C PHE A 124 5.09 -13.87 5.86
N GLU A 125 5.97 -14.37 6.72
CA GLU A 125 6.47 -15.73 6.65
C GLU A 125 5.38 -16.79 6.79
N LYS A 126 4.23 -16.42 7.39
CA LYS A 126 3.08 -17.31 7.57
C LYS A 126 2.11 -17.30 6.41
N LEU A 127 2.32 -16.44 5.41
CA LEU A 127 1.43 -16.31 4.27
C LEU A 127 1.58 -17.47 3.29
N LYS A 128 0.57 -17.63 2.44
CA LYS A 128 0.58 -18.64 1.37
C LYS A 128 1.77 -18.41 0.43
N ARG A 129 2.33 -19.50 -0.05
CA ARG A 129 3.39 -19.48 -1.04
C ARG A 129 2.90 -18.79 -2.32
N GLY A 130 3.73 -17.91 -2.87
CA GLY A 130 3.40 -17.17 -4.08
C GLY A 130 2.85 -15.77 -3.85
N CYS A 131 2.55 -15.38 -2.60
CA CYS A 131 2.24 -13.99 -2.31
C CYS A 131 3.47 -13.12 -2.57
N ARG A 132 3.29 -12.08 -3.41
CA ARG A 132 4.38 -11.15 -3.74
C ARG A 132 4.33 -9.98 -2.77
N ILE A 133 5.44 -9.74 -2.09
CA ILE A 133 5.54 -8.67 -1.10
C ILE A 133 6.50 -7.63 -1.62
N ILE A 134 6.02 -6.39 -1.72
CA ILE A 134 6.79 -5.24 -2.18
C ILE A 134 7.16 -4.42 -0.95
N THR A 135 8.45 -4.28 -0.73
CA THR A 135 9.00 -3.38 0.30
C THR A 135 9.90 -2.35 -0.37
N ILE A 136 10.02 -1.19 0.27
CA ILE A 136 10.85 -0.10 -0.25
C ILE A 136 11.89 0.27 0.78
#